data_544b8f777ccd20ead1017e049c3e11c0
#
_entry.id   544b8f777ccd20ead1017e049c3e11c0
#
_cell.length_a   1.000
_cell.length_b   1.000
_cell.length_c   1.000
_cell.angle_alpha   90.00
_cell.angle_beta   90.00
_cell.angle_gamma   90.00
#
_symmetry.space_group_name_H-M   'P 1'
#
loop_
_entity.id
_entity.type
_entity.pdbx_description
1 polymer ?
#
loop_
_entity_poly.entity_id
_entity_poly.type
_entity_poly.pdbx_seq_one_letter_code
_entity_poly.pdbx_strand_id
1 'polypeptide(L)'
;MSLSLEELALKADVSKTTVSLVLNGKSSIYRISKETENRILKIAKEHNYKPNSIARALRLNKSLTIGLIIPYLNRHFGRVAEVIEQNARELGYQIIIAVTQDCLNTEHDLIENLYERNVDGLILATMMNRDQFNDLSSKIKIPIVLVDRRIDGDDIAWVVSDDEQG
;
A
#
# COMPACT_ATOMS: atom_id res chain seq x y z
N MET A 1 9.45 -15.91 -21.39
CA MET A 1 8.25 -16.13 -20.55
C MET A 1 8.70 -16.21 -19.10
N SER A 2 8.07 -15.46 -18.18
CA SER A 2 8.33 -15.62 -16.75
C SER A 2 7.65 -16.88 -16.25
N LEU A 3 8.33 -17.68 -15.42
CA LEU A 3 7.76 -18.86 -14.79
C LEU A 3 6.53 -18.51 -13.95
N SER A 4 5.54 -19.38 -13.93
CA SER A 4 4.45 -19.35 -12.95
C SER A 4 4.91 -19.95 -11.60
N LEU A 5 4.14 -19.71 -10.54
CA LEU A 5 4.40 -20.32 -9.24
C LEU A 5 4.34 -21.86 -9.31
N GLU A 6 3.49 -22.40 -10.17
CA GLU A 6 3.33 -23.83 -10.41
C GLU A 6 4.56 -24.44 -11.06
N GLU A 7 5.07 -23.81 -12.10
CA GLU A 7 6.28 -24.25 -12.80
C GLU A 7 7.51 -24.17 -11.90
N LEU A 8 7.58 -23.12 -11.05
CA LEU A 8 8.66 -23.02 -10.05
C LEU A 8 8.59 -24.16 -9.02
N ALA A 9 7.39 -24.51 -8.57
CA ALA A 9 7.17 -25.59 -7.62
C ALA A 9 7.55 -26.94 -8.23
N LEU A 10 7.16 -27.20 -9.47
CA LEU A 10 7.55 -28.39 -10.23
C LEU A 10 9.07 -28.49 -10.39
N LYS A 11 9.75 -27.40 -10.80
CA LYS A 11 11.20 -27.37 -10.96
C LYS A 11 11.97 -27.58 -9.66
N ALA A 12 11.40 -27.08 -8.55
CA ALA A 12 12.00 -27.24 -7.23
C ALA A 12 11.60 -28.53 -6.52
N ASP A 13 10.78 -29.37 -7.14
CA ASP A 13 10.23 -30.60 -6.56
C ASP A 13 9.64 -30.40 -5.16
N VAL A 14 8.74 -29.42 -5.05
CA VAL A 14 8.02 -29.08 -3.81
C VAL A 14 6.60 -28.59 -4.11
N SER A 15 5.79 -28.46 -3.06
CA SER A 15 4.44 -27.90 -3.21
C SER A 15 4.47 -26.40 -3.50
N LYS A 16 3.41 -25.86 -4.17
CA LYS A 16 3.22 -24.40 -4.34
C LYS A 16 3.24 -23.66 -3.01
N THR A 17 2.70 -24.28 -1.97
CA THR A 17 2.70 -23.71 -0.61
C THR A 17 4.12 -23.53 -0.10
N THR A 18 4.98 -24.54 -0.26
CA THR A 18 6.39 -24.47 0.14
C THR A 18 7.13 -23.35 -0.58
N VAL A 19 6.95 -23.23 -1.91
CA VAL A 19 7.54 -22.14 -2.70
C VAL A 19 7.05 -20.79 -2.18
N SER A 20 5.74 -20.64 -1.97
CA SER A 20 5.15 -19.38 -1.45
C SER A 20 5.72 -19.00 -0.09
N LEU A 21 5.90 -19.97 0.81
CA LEU A 21 6.48 -19.73 2.14
C LEU A 21 7.93 -19.25 2.07
N VAL A 22 8.74 -19.89 1.22
CA VAL A 22 10.14 -19.52 0.99
C VAL A 22 10.25 -18.11 0.41
N LEU A 23 9.49 -17.82 -0.65
CA LEU A 23 9.52 -16.50 -1.31
C LEU A 23 9.02 -15.34 -0.40
N ASN A 24 8.23 -15.65 0.64
CA ASN A 24 7.77 -14.69 1.64
C ASN A 24 8.66 -14.67 2.91
N GLY A 25 9.85 -15.31 2.91
CA GLY A 25 10.78 -15.30 4.04
C GLY A 25 10.30 -16.06 5.28
N LYS A 26 9.33 -16.97 5.12
CA LYS A 26 8.73 -17.73 6.23
C LYS A 26 9.34 -19.11 6.42
N SER A 27 10.49 -19.39 5.81
CA SER A 27 11.14 -20.70 5.83
C SER A 27 11.40 -21.21 7.25
N SER A 28 11.90 -20.35 8.14
CA SER A 28 12.20 -20.69 9.53
C SER A 28 10.93 -21.01 10.34
N ILE A 29 9.85 -20.27 10.14
CA ILE A 29 8.58 -20.44 10.86
C ILE A 29 7.96 -21.80 10.52
N TYR A 30 8.04 -22.21 9.26
CA TYR A 30 7.47 -23.47 8.77
C TYR A 30 8.47 -24.61 8.68
N ARG A 31 9.66 -24.46 9.31
CA ARG A 31 10.70 -25.50 9.41
C ARG A 31 11.13 -26.05 8.04
N ILE A 32 11.17 -25.20 7.02
CA ILE A 32 11.69 -25.56 5.70
C ILE A 32 13.21 -25.60 5.79
N SER A 33 13.82 -26.70 5.27
CA SER A 33 15.26 -26.87 5.33
C SER A 33 16.00 -25.79 4.53
N LYS A 34 17.19 -25.40 4.96
CA LYS A 34 18.05 -24.45 4.23
C LYS A 34 18.39 -24.93 2.82
N GLU A 35 18.52 -26.22 2.63
CA GLU A 35 18.74 -26.82 1.32
C GLU A 35 17.57 -26.57 0.38
N THR A 36 16.33 -26.84 0.84
CA THR A 36 15.10 -26.57 0.08
C THR A 36 14.93 -25.08 -0.22
N GLU A 37 15.15 -24.23 0.79
CA GLU A 37 15.09 -22.77 0.64
C GLU A 37 16.06 -22.30 -0.46
N ASN A 38 17.33 -22.69 -0.37
CA ASN A 38 18.36 -22.29 -1.33
C ASN A 38 18.06 -22.80 -2.75
N ARG A 39 17.56 -24.03 -2.88
CA ARG A 39 17.15 -24.61 -4.16
C ARG A 39 16.04 -23.78 -4.82
N ILE A 40 14.99 -23.43 -4.07
CA ILE A 40 13.88 -22.60 -4.57
C ILE A 40 14.36 -21.21 -4.98
N LEU A 41 15.15 -20.54 -4.14
CA LEU A 41 15.68 -19.20 -4.41
C LEU A 41 16.62 -19.18 -5.63
N LYS A 42 17.43 -20.23 -5.81
CA LYS A 42 18.32 -20.38 -6.97
C LYS A 42 17.50 -20.48 -8.25
N ILE A 43 16.52 -21.39 -8.31
CA ILE A 43 15.66 -21.56 -9.49
C ILE A 43 14.87 -20.27 -9.79
N ALA A 44 14.33 -19.61 -8.77
CA ALA A 44 13.62 -18.35 -8.92
C ALA A 44 14.51 -17.26 -9.54
N LYS A 45 15.78 -17.16 -9.10
CA LYS A 45 16.77 -16.23 -9.63
C LYS A 45 17.18 -16.54 -11.06
N GLU A 46 17.47 -17.81 -11.37
CA GLU A 46 17.87 -18.25 -12.71
C GLU A 46 16.80 -17.96 -13.77
N HIS A 47 15.54 -18.04 -13.38
CA HIS A 47 14.41 -17.80 -14.27
C HIS A 47 13.80 -16.41 -14.15
N ASN A 48 14.45 -15.47 -13.42
CA ASN A 48 13.92 -14.13 -13.17
C ASN A 48 12.46 -14.16 -12.68
N TYR A 49 12.13 -15.13 -11.82
CA TYR A 49 10.78 -15.26 -11.28
C TYR A 49 10.40 -14.01 -10.48
N LYS A 50 9.29 -13.40 -10.83
CA LYS A 50 8.67 -12.31 -10.05
C LYS A 50 7.33 -12.80 -9.53
N PRO A 51 7.09 -12.75 -8.20
CA PRO A 51 5.77 -13.03 -7.66
C PRO A 51 4.70 -12.19 -8.35
N ASN A 52 3.62 -12.83 -8.78
CA ASN A 52 2.52 -12.11 -9.39
C ASN A 52 1.79 -11.30 -8.32
N SER A 53 1.97 -9.99 -8.32
CA SER A 53 1.35 -9.05 -7.37
C SER A 53 -0.19 -9.10 -7.46
N ILE A 54 -0.76 -9.29 -8.65
CA ILE A 54 -2.20 -9.39 -8.86
C ILE A 54 -2.75 -10.66 -8.18
N ALA A 55 -2.11 -11.81 -8.38
CA ALA A 55 -2.52 -13.05 -7.73
C ALA A 55 -2.36 -12.99 -6.20
N ARG A 56 -1.35 -12.25 -5.72
CA ARG A 56 -1.17 -11.98 -4.29
C ARG A 56 -2.27 -11.07 -3.75
N ALA A 57 -2.60 -10.01 -4.45
CA ALA A 57 -3.66 -9.06 -4.13
C ALA A 57 -5.02 -9.77 -4.03
N LEU A 58 -5.36 -10.58 -5.04
CA LEU A 58 -6.59 -11.38 -5.05
C LEU A 58 -6.68 -12.33 -3.85
N ARG A 59 -5.59 -13.02 -3.50
CA ARG A 59 -5.56 -13.93 -2.35
C ARG A 59 -5.70 -13.22 -1.01
N LEU A 60 -5.17 -12.01 -0.89
CA LEU A 60 -5.21 -11.20 0.33
C LEU A 60 -6.48 -10.34 0.40
N ASN A 61 -7.25 -10.26 -0.68
CA ASN A 61 -8.33 -9.30 -0.88
C ASN A 61 -7.87 -7.85 -0.58
N LYS A 62 -6.64 -7.53 -1.03
CA LYS A 62 -5.97 -6.23 -0.83
C LYS A 62 -5.17 -5.88 -2.06
N SER A 63 -5.23 -4.60 -2.46
CA SER A 63 -4.41 -4.09 -3.57
C SER A 63 -2.94 -3.86 -3.18
N LEU A 64 -2.66 -3.77 -1.88
CA LEU A 64 -1.38 -3.34 -1.30
C LEU A 64 -0.98 -1.94 -1.81
N THR A 65 -1.97 -1.09 -2.01
CA THR A 65 -1.80 0.28 -2.49
C THR A 65 -2.54 1.25 -1.57
N ILE A 66 -1.92 2.36 -1.24
CA ILE A 66 -2.51 3.46 -0.47
C ILE A 66 -2.47 4.72 -1.34
N GLY A 67 -3.55 5.48 -1.35
CA GLY A 67 -3.61 6.79 -1.97
C GLY A 67 -3.11 7.86 -0.99
N LEU A 68 -2.18 8.70 -1.42
CA LEU A 68 -1.76 9.90 -0.71
C LEU A 68 -2.20 11.12 -1.53
N ILE A 69 -3.15 11.89 -1.00
CA ILE A 69 -3.68 13.08 -1.64
C ILE A 69 -3.20 14.31 -0.86
N ILE A 70 -2.45 15.18 -1.53
CA ILE A 70 -1.81 16.36 -0.97
C ILE A 70 -2.08 17.58 -1.84
N PRO A 71 -2.05 18.81 -1.29
CA PRO A 71 -2.33 20.01 -2.09
C PRO A 71 -1.23 20.31 -3.10
N TYR A 72 0.03 20.19 -2.72
CA TYR A 72 1.19 20.51 -3.56
C TYR A 72 2.34 19.55 -3.30
N LEU A 73 3.13 19.27 -4.32
CA LEU A 73 4.41 18.56 -4.18
C LEU A 73 5.56 19.57 -3.95
N ASN A 74 5.44 20.35 -2.88
CA ASN A 74 6.45 21.30 -2.42
C ASN A 74 7.44 20.65 -1.44
N ARG A 75 8.37 21.45 -0.84
CA ARG A 75 9.37 20.94 0.09
C ARG A 75 8.75 20.27 1.32
N HIS A 76 7.66 20.83 1.88
CA HIS A 76 6.97 20.29 3.05
C HIS A 76 6.31 18.93 2.72
N PHE A 77 5.35 18.95 1.79
CA PHE A 77 4.63 17.72 1.42
C PHE A 77 5.50 16.69 0.70
N GLY A 78 6.57 17.12 0.02
CA GLY A 78 7.56 16.21 -0.53
C GLY A 78 8.27 15.39 0.56
N ARG A 79 8.60 16.03 1.70
CA ARG A 79 9.19 15.34 2.84
C ARG A 79 8.21 14.38 3.52
N VAL A 80 6.96 14.82 3.69
CA VAL A 80 5.88 13.96 4.22
C VAL A 80 5.68 12.73 3.32
N ALA A 81 5.59 12.93 2.01
CA ALA A 81 5.42 11.85 1.04
C ALA A 81 6.60 10.85 1.06
N GLU A 82 7.84 11.34 1.17
CA GLU A 82 9.03 10.51 1.26
C GLU A 82 8.98 9.58 2.48
N VAL A 83 8.63 10.12 3.66
CA VAL A 83 8.54 9.34 4.90
C VAL A 83 7.41 8.31 4.82
N ILE A 84 6.24 8.72 4.29
CA ILE A 84 5.09 7.81 4.13
C ILE A 84 5.46 6.69 3.15
N GLU A 85 6.07 6.99 2.01
CA GLU A 85 6.48 5.99 1.01
C GLU A 85 7.46 4.99 1.58
N GLN A 86 8.49 5.46 2.29
CA GLN A 86 9.49 4.58 2.90
C GLN A 86 8.84 3.57 3.86
N ASN A 87 8.01 4.04 4.79
CA ASN A 87 7.33 3.17 5.76
C ASN A 87 6.32 2.23 5.07
N ALA A 88 5.56 2.71 4.10
CA ALA A 88 4.62 1.88 3.34
C ALA A 88 5.34 0.76 2.59
N ARG A 89 6.46 1.05 1.96
CA ARG A 89 7.29 0.08 1.24
C ARG A 89 7.84 -1.01 2.17
N GLU A 90 8.27 -0.66 3.38
CA GLU A 90 8.71 -1.65 4.39
C GLU A 90 7.57 -2.59 4.78
N LEU A 91 6.34 -2.11 4.80
CA LEU A 91 5.13 -2.90 5.03
C LEU A 91 4.61 -3.63 3.78
N GLY A 92 5.26 -3.44 2.63
CA GLY A 92 4.90 -4.07 1.36
C GLY A 92 3.78 -3.38 0.61
N TYR A 93 3.49 -2.11 0.94
CA TYR A 93 2.53 -1.26 0.23
C TYR A 93 3.23 -0.36 -0.79
N GLN A 94 2.48 0.02 -1.83
CA GLN A 94 2.84 1.09 -2.76
C GLN A 94 2.01 2.33 -2.47
N ILE A 95 2.58 3.52 -2.75
CA ILE A 95 1.88 4.78 -2.61
C ILE A 95 1.58 5.36 -4.00
N ILE A 96 0.34 5.76 -4.22
CA ILE A 96 -0.06 6.62 -5.35
C ILE A 96 -0.21 8.04 -4.81
N ILE A 97 0.61 8.96 -5.30
CA ILE A 97 0.53 10.38 -4.91
C ILE A 97 -0.33 11.11 -5.92
N ALA A 98 -1.31 11.86 -5.43
CA ALA A 98 -2.17 12.72 -6.21
C ALA A 98 -2.17 14.15 -5.64
N VAL A 99 -2.25 15.15 -6.51
CA VAL A 99 -2.10 16.57 -6.14
C VAL A 99 -3.37 17.33 -6.49
N THR A 100 -3.95 18.02 -5.48
CA THR A 100 -5.24 18.72 -5.61
C THR A 100 -5.11 20.17 -6.06
N GLN A 101 -3.95 20.81 -5.83
CA GLN A 101 -3.73 22.26 -6.02
C GLN A 101 -4.73 23.10 -5.21
N ASP A 102 -5.07 22.70 -4.01
CA ASP A 102 -6.08 23.30 -3.14
C ASP A 102 -7.46 23.46 -3.82
N CYS A 103 -7.80 22.57 -4.74
CA CYS A 103 -9.08 22.56 -5.41
C CYS A 103 -9.96 21.41 -4.88
N LEU A 104 -11.05 21.77 -4.21
CA LEU A 104 -11.96 20.80 -3.58
C LEU A 104 -12.59 19.84 -4.59
N ASN A 105 -12.97 20.31 -5.78
CA ASN A 105 -13.53 19.44 -6.81
C ASN A 105 -12.49 18.41 -7.29
N THR A 106 -11.24 18.85 -7.50
CA THR A 106 -10.14 17.95 -7.85
C THR A 106 -9.89 16.92 -6.74
N GLU A 107 -10.00 17.34 -5.47
CA GLU A 107 -9.85 16.44 -4.32
C GLU A 107 -10.90 15.33 -4.36
N HIS A 108 -12.19 15.68 -4.58
CA HIS A 108 -13.26 14.70 -4.73
C HIS A 108 -13.02 13.73 -5.87
N ASP A 109 -12.71 14.24 -7.07
CA ASP A 109 -12.44 13.41 -8.24
C ASP A 109 -11.27 12.44 -8.01
N LEU A 110 -10.20 12.90 -7.36
CA LEU A 110 -9.03 12.06 -7.05
C LEU A 110 -9.35 10.97 -6.02
N ILE A 111 -10.17 11.28 -5.01
CA ILE A 111 -10.61 10.32 -4.03
C ILE A 111 -11.45 9.22 -4.68
N GLU A 112 -12.44 9.60 -5.49
CA GLU A 112 -13.29 8.65 -6.22
C GLU A 112 -12.44 7.76 -7.16
N ASN A 113 -11.55 8.37 -7.94
CA ASN A 113 -10.65 7.63 -8.85
C ASN A 113 -9.76 6.61 -8.11
N LEU A 114 -9.22 6.96 -6.94
CA LEU A 114 -8.40 6.04 -6.15
C LEU A 114 -9.25 4.95 -5.50
N TYR A 115 -10.46 5.28 -5.05
CA TYR A 115 -11.41 4.31 -4.52
C TYR A 115 -11.83 3.28 -5.58
N GLU A 116 -12.16 3.73 -6.80
CA GLU A 116 -12.47 2.85 -7.94
C GLU A 116 -11.28 1.94 -8.34
N ARG A 117 -10.04 2.40 -8.11
CA ARG A 117 -8.82 1.60 -8.29
C ARG A 117 -8.58 0.59 -7.17
N ASN A 118 -9.52 0.51 -6.20
CA ASN A 118 -9.46 -0.39 -5.05
C ASN A 118 -8.22 -0.20 -4.19
N VAL A 119 -7.80 1.05 -3.93
CA VAL A 119 -6.76 1.29 -2.92
C VAL A 119 -7.24 0.81 -1.54
N ASP A 120 -6.33 0.32 -0.71
CA ASP A 120 -6.66 -0.25 0.60
C ASP A 120 -6.91 0.83 1.67
N GLY A 121 -6.57 2.08 1.38
CA GLY A 121 -6.78 3.22 2.27
C GLY A 121 -6.32 4.52 1.63
N LEU A 122 -6.69 5.64 2.27
CA LEU A 122 -6.34 6.99 1.84
C LEU A 122 -5.65 7.75 2.97
N ILE A 123 -4.65 8.55 2.60
CA ILE A 123 -4.02 9.56 3.45
C ILE A 123 -4.29 10.90 2.79
N LEU A 124 -4.95 11.82 3.49
CA LEU A 124 -5.44 13.07 2.91
C LEU A 124 -4.91 14.29 3.67
N ALA A 125 -4.34 15.26 2.96
CA ALA A 125 -4.20 16.63 3.44
C ALA A 125 -5.39 17.44 2.89
N THR A 126 -6.55 17.32 3.53
CA THR A 126 -7.84 17.75 2.98
C THR A 126 -8.15 19.23 3.15
N MET A 127 -8.92 19.79 2.23
CA MET A 127 -9.58 21.11 2.32
C MET A 127 -11.05 21.01 2.75
N MET A 128 -11.59 19.81 2.93
CA MET A 128 -12.98 19.59 3.29
C MET A 128 -13.29 20.10 4.69
N ASN A 129 -14.49 20.63 4.86
CA ASN A 129 -15.09 20.81 6.18
C ASN A 129 -15.70 19.49 6.69
N ARG A 130 -16.23 19.51 7.93
CA ARG A 130 -16.81 18.33 8.57
C ARG A 130 -17.96 17.70 7.79
N ASP A 131 -18.88 18.51 7.27
CA ASP A 131 -20.07 18.01 6.57
C ASP A 131 -19.68 17.33 5.25
N GLN A 132 -18.75 17.94 4.51
CA GLN A 132 -18.22 17.38 3.27
C GLN A 132 -17.49 16.06 3.52
N PHE A 133 -16.68 15.99 4.59
CA PHE A 133 -15.99 14.76 4.96
C PHE A 133 -16.97 13.67 5.38
N ASN A 134 -18.03 13.99 6.12
CA ASN A 134 -19.07 13.03 6.51
C ASN A 134 -19.80 12.47 5.29
N ASP A 135 -20.15 13.32 4.31
CA ASP A 135 -20.76 12.88 3.05
C ASP A 135 -19.83 11.91 2.29
N LEU A 136 -18.56 12.26 2.18
CA LEU A 136 -17.53 11.41 1.56
C LEU A 136 -17.41 10.06 2.28
N SER A 137 -17.20 10.07 3.60
CA SER A 137 -16.98 8.87 4.40
C SER A 137 -18.20 7.94 4.43
N SER A 138 -19.40 8.50 4.20
CA SER A 138 -20.62 7.71 4.05
C SER A 138 -20.58 6.82 2.80
N LYS A 139 -19.93 7.27 1.73
CA LYS A 139 -19.84 6.62 0.41
C LYS A 139 -18.63 5.72 0.29
N ILE A 140 -17.49 6.13 0.85
CA ILE A 140 -16.20 5.45 0.75
C ILE A 140 -15.96 4.58 1.99
N LYS A 141 -15.80 3.27 1.78
CA LYS A 141 -15.72 2.26 2.86
C LYS A 141 -14.31 1.73 3.07
N ILE A 142 -13.28 2.57 2.85
CA ILE A 142 -11.89 2.25 3.16
C ILE A 142 -11.37 3.18 4.27
N PRO A 143 -10.34 2.77 5.02
CA PRO A 143 -9.71 3.61 6.03
C PRO A 143 -9.20 4.93 5.45
N ILE A 144 -9.45 6.01 6.16
CA ILE A 144 -8.95 7.35 5.84
C ILE A 144 -8.19 7.90 7.04
N VAL A 145 -7.01 8.46 6.79
CA VAL A 145 -6.19 9.17 7.79
C VAL A 145 -5.91 10.57 7.27
N LEU A 146 -6.15 11.59 8.08
CA LEU A 146 -5.81 12.97 7.76
C LEU A 146 -4.36 13.28 8.14
N VAL A 147 -3.68 14.07 7.34
CA VAL A 147 -2.32 14.57 7.62
C VAL A 147 -2.26 16.08 7.44
N ASP A 148 -1.41 16.75 8.23
CA ASP A 148 -1.14 18.20 8.19
C ASP A 148 -2.35 19.07 8.58
N ARG A 149 -3.53 18.67 8.25
CA ARG A 149 -4.79 19.34 8.59
C ARG A 149 -5.73 18.39 9.30
N ARG A 150 -6.48 18.89 10.25
CA ARG A 150 -7.49 18.09 10.95
C ARG A 150 -8.89 18.67 10.70
N ILE A 151 -9.85 17.79 10.77
CA ILE A 151 -11.28 18.15 10.84
C ILE A 151 -11.72 17.86 12.27
N ASP A 152 -12.43 18.80 12.91
CA ASP A 152 -12.89 18.61 14.29
C ASP A 152 -13.81 17.40 14.42
N GLY A 153 -13.55 16.59 15.43
CA GLY A 153 -14.28 15.35 15.75
C GLY A 153 -13.34 14.22 16.20
N ASP A 154 -13.82 13.36 17.08
CA ASP A 154 -13.03 12.29 17.72
C ASP A 154 -13.00 10.97 16.92
N ASP A 155 -13.77 10.90 15.84
CA ASP A 155 -13.99 9.68 15.04
C ASP A 155 -13.12 9.60 13.79
N ILE A 156 -12.23 10.59 13.55
CA ILE A 156 -11.33 10.65 12.41
C ILE A 156 -9.89 10.49 12.88
N ALA A 157 -9.16 9.55 12.30
CA ALA A 157 -7.74 9.42 12.55
C ALA A 157 -6.97 10.57 11.86
N TRP A 158 -6.09 11.25 12.60
CA TRP A 158 -5.27 12.33 12.05
C TRP A 158 -3.86 12.37 12.64
N VAL A 159 -2.94 12.94 11.88
CA VAL A 159 -1.55 13.22 12.26
C VAL A 159 -1.24 14.65 11.81
N VAL A 160 -0.94 15.53 12.77
CA VAL A 160 -0.53 16.92 12.50
C VAL A 160 0.78 17.20 13.22
N SER A 161 1.51 18.23 12.76
CA SER A 161 2.67 18.74 13.49
C SER A 161 2.24 19.41 14.80
N ASP A 162 3.06 19.28 15.83
CA ASP A 162 2.89 19.98 17.10
C ASP A 162 3.57 21.36 17.01
N ASP A 163 2.85 22.33 16.42
CA ASP A 163 3.39 23.66 16.18
C ASP A 163 3.48 24.53 17.47
N GLU A 164 2.98 24.02 18.62
CA GLU A 164 3.10 24.75 19.91
C GLU A 164 4.50 24.62 20.54
N GLN A 165 5.35 23.72 20.04
CA GLN A 165 6.71 23.48 20.56
C GLN A 165 7.83 23.87 19.58
N GLY A 166 7.55 24.55 18.49
CA GLY A 166 8.48 24.98 17.45
C GLY A 166 8.87 26.45 17.54
#